data_b5b056947747fd7634c615c48658fa62
#
_entry.id   b5b056947747fd7634c615c48658fa62
#
_cell.length_a   1.000
_cell.length_b   1.000
_cell.length_c   1.000
_cell.angle_alpha   90.00
_cell.angle_beta   90.00
_cell.angle_gamma   90.00
#
_symmetry.space_group_name_H-M   'P 1'
#
loop_
_entity.id
_entity.type
_entity.pdbx_description
1 polymer ?
#
loop_
_entity_poly.entity_id
_entity_poly.type
_entity_poly.pdbx_seq_one_letter_code
_entity_poly.pdbx_strand_id
1 'polypeptide(L)'
;MAEVANDSAEAMDVKIELAHIEMKGKEASVTFTVSTDSGPGPHFEIDFLVLAHNGLDDALAAAQMALRLFVAGLAEAAKKPILSSLVSQSRAAAG
;
A
#
# COMPACT_ATOMS: atom_id res chain seq x y z
N MET A 1 -12.09 -21.56 16.73
CA MET A 1 -11.23 -22.21 15.77
C MET A 1 -11.53 -21.89 14.36
N ALA A 2 -12.75 -22.08 13.99
CA ALA A 2 -13.11 -21.89 12.61
C ALA A 2 -12.84 -20.50 12.15
N GLU A 3 -13.05 -19.55 13.00
CA GLU A 3 -12.86 -18.17 12.60
C GLU A 3 -11.42 -17.88 12.26
N VAL A 4 -10.50 -18.57 12.90
CA VAL A 4 -9.09 -18.36 12.58
C VAL A 4 -8.80 -18.82 11.18
N ALA A 5 -9.31 -19.95 10.82
CA ALA A 5 -9.12 -20.48 9.49
C ALA A 5 -9.76 -19.57 8.47
N ASN A 6 -10.93 -19.05 8.80
CA ASN A 6 -11.63 -18.16 7.90
C ASN A 6 -10.82 -16.90 7.62
N ASP A 7 -10.24 -16.36 8.66
CA ASP A 7 -9.46 -15.15 8.49
C ASP A 7 -8.31 -15.39 7.55
N SER A 8 -7.63 -16.50 7.71
CA SER A 8 -6.54 -16.82 6.82
C SER A 8 -7.00 -16.99 5.40
N ALA A 9 -8.12 -17.67 5.23
CA ALA A 9 -8.60 -17.95 3.91
C ALA A 9 -9.01 -16.69 3.17
N GLU A 10 -9.35 -15.67 3.91
CA GLU A 10 -9.83 -14.46 3.27
C GLU A 10 -8.72 -13.50 2.88
N ALA A 11 -7.53 -13.75 3.30
CA ALA A 11 -6.43 -12.87 2.92
C ALA A 11 -6.01 -13.15 1.50
N MET A 12 -5.80 -12.09 0.75
CA MET A 12 -5.31 -12.20 -0.61
C MET A 12 -3.80 -12.40 -0.60
N ASP A 13 -3.33 -13.12 -1.59
CA ASP A 13 -1.89 -13.25 -1.79
C ASP A 13 -1.41 -12.00 -2.49
N VAL A 14 -0.66 -11.20 -1.77
CA VAL A 14 -0.18 -9.92 -2.28
C VAL A 14 1.31 -10.01 -2.49
N LYS A 15 1.75 -9.54 -3.64
CA LYS A 15 3.15 -9.50 -3.98
C LYS A 15 3.59 -8.05 -4.11
N ILE A 16 4.72 -7.73 -3.49
CA ILE A 16 5.27 -6.38 -3.56
C ILE A 16 6.67 -6.48 -4.12
N GLU A 17 6.91 -5.73 -5.18
CA GLU A 17 8.19 -5.74 -5.85
C GLU A 17 8.73 -4.34 -6.03
N LEU A 18 10.05 -4.22 -6.03
CA LEU A 18 10.69 -2.95 -6.34
C LEU A 18 10.60 -2.73 -7.84
N ALA A 19 9.93 -1.67 -8.24
CA ALA A 19 9.76 -1.38 -9.64
C ALA A 19 10.81 -0.39 -10.14
N HIS A 20 11.15 0.59 -9.31
CA HIS A 20 12.03 1.64 -9.77
C HIS A 20 12.62 2.37 -8.58
N ILE A 21 13.85 2.83 -8.73
CA ILE A 21 14.47 3.67 -7.73
C ILE A 21 15.33 4.70 -8.44
N GLU A 22 15.20 5.93 -8.01
CA GLU A 22 15.91 7.03 -8.63
C GLU A 22 16.50 7.92 -7.57
N MET A 23 17.81 8.08 -7.59
CA MET A 23 18.51 8.94 -6.65
C MET A 23 18.42 10.37 -7.10
N LYS A 24 18.11 11.27 -6.17
CA LYS A 24 18.00 12.69 -6.44
C LYS A 24 18.75 13.46 -5.34
N GLY A 25 20.04 13.51 -5.46
CA GLY A 25 20.84 14.13 -4.43
C GLY A 25 20.82 13.30 -3.17
N LYS A 26 20.35 13.88 -2.08
CA LYS A 26 20.26 13.17 -0.80
C LYS A 26 18.90 12.51 -0.61
N GLU A 27 18.07 12.59 -1.61
CA GLU A 27 16.75 11.97 -1.58
C GLU A 27 16.69 10.89 -2.64
N ALA A 28 15.71 10.01 -2.49
CA ALA A 28 15.49 8.99 -3.48
C ALA A 28 14.01 8.77 -3.66
N SER A 29 13.62 8.56 -4.89
CA SER A 29 12.25 8.18 -5.21
C SER A 29 12.24 6.68 -5.41
N VAL A 30 11.45 5.99 -4.62
CA VAL A 30 11.39 4.52 -4.66
C VAL A 30 9.97 4.10 -4.98
N THR A 31 9.82 3.33 -6.03
CA THR A 31 8.52 2.88 -6.49
C THR A 31 8.38 1.38 -6.28
N PHE A 32 7.31 0.98 -5.62
CA PHE A 32 6.97 -0.43 -5.46
C PHE A 32 5.73 -0.74 -6.26
N THR A 33 5.70 -1.93 -6.83
CA THR A 33 4.52 -2.44 -7.50
C THR A 33 3.83 -3.41 -6.56
N VAL A 34 2.53 -3.22 -6.38
CA VAL A 34 1.72 -4.09 -5.54
C VAL A 34 0.71 -4.79 -6.43
N SER A 35 0.67 -6.10 -6.35
CA SER A 35 -0.25 -6.88 -7.15
C SER A 35 -0.70 -8.11 -6.39
N THR A 36 -1.70 -8.78 -6.92
CA THR A 36 -2.14 -10.05 -6.36
C THR A 36 -1.79 -11.18 -7.30
N ASP A 37 -1.45 -12.30 -6.72
CA ASP A 37 -1.00 -13.45 -7.51
C ASP A 37 -2.14 -14.16 -8.22
N SER A 38 -3.30 -14.13 -7.64
CA SER A 38 -4.37 -14.94 -8.18
C SER A 38 -5.54 -14.08 -8.59
N GLY A 39 -5.93 -14.28 -9.84
CA GLY A 39 -7.12 -13.67 -10.34
C GLY A 39 -7.06 -12.16 -10.46
N PRO A 40 -8.20 -11.58 -10.73
CA PRO A 40 -8.31 -10.14 -10.89
C PRO A 40 -8.26 -9.47 -9.53
N GLY A 41 -7.12 -9.01 -9.18
CA GLY A 41 -6.95 -8.28 -7.95
C GLY A 41 -6.38 -6.91 -8.22
N PRO A 42 -6.20 -6.12 -7.19
CA PRO A 42 -5.62 -4.81 -7.37
C PRO A 42 -4.20 -4.89 -7.90
N HIS A 43 -3.86 -3.91 -8.69
CA HIS A 43 -2.53 -3.76 -9.23
C HIS A 43 -2.24 -2.28 -9.29
N PHE A 44 -1.25 -1.83 -8.52
CA PHE A 44 -0.96 -0.41 -8.49
C PHE A 44 0.48 -0.19 -8.05
N GLU A 45 0.94 1.04 -8.21
CA GLU A 45 2.28 1.43 -7.82
C GLU A 45 2.22 2.44 -6.70
N ILE A 46 3.19 2.36 -5.81
CA ILE A 46 3.32 3.29 -4.69
C ILE A 46 4.70 3.92 -4.75
N ASP A 47 4.75 5.24 -4.72
CA ASP A 47 6.00 5.97 -4.71
C ASP A 47 6.29 6.52 -3.33
N PHE A 48 7.52 6.39 -2.90
CA PHE A 48 7.98 7.00 -1.66
C PHE A 48 9.17 7.90 -1.96
N LEU A 49 9.16 9.07 -1.37
CA LEU A 49 10.32 9.94 -1.42
C LEU A 49 10.98 9.85 -0.05
N VAL A 50 12.21 9.37 -0.02
CA VAL A 50 12.90 9.11 1.23
C VAL A 50 14.27 9.79 1.23
N LEU A 51 14.80 9.99 2.40
CA LEU A 51 16.18 10.50 2.54
C LEU A 51 17.13 9.33 2.38
N ALA A 52 18.20 9.57 1.68
CA ALA A 52 19.17 8.53 1.36
C ALA A 52 20.57 9.09 1.48
N HIS A 53 20.98 9.35 2.70
CA HIS A 53 22.29 9.97 2.93
C HIS A 53 23.45 9.07 2.55
N ASN A 54 23.24 7.77 2.70
CA ASN A 54 24.33 6.82 2.49
C ASN A 54 24.14 5.98 1.22
N GLY A 55 23.31 6.44 0.32
CA GLY A 55 23.21 5.81 -0.98
C GLY A 55 22.03 4.88 -1.13
N LEU A 56 22.17 3.96 -2.07
CA LEU A 56 21.06 3.13 -2.52
C LEU A 56 20.51 2.21 -1.43
N ASP A 57 21.41 1.58 -0.67
CA ASP A 57 20.95 0.66 0.38
C ASP A 57 20.16 1.39 1.44
N ASP A 58 20.60 2.61 1.75
CA ASP A 58 19.90 3.44 2.72
C ASP A 58 18.51 3.79 2.20
N ALA A 59 18.44 4.13 0.92
CA ALA A 59 17.17 4.48 0.31
C ALA A 59 16.19 3.31 0.34
N LEU A 60 16.68 2.12 0.03
CA LEU A 60 15.82 0.93 0.05
C LEU A 60 15.32 0.62 1.44
N ALA A 61 16.20 0.71 2.44
CA ALA A 61 15.81 0.43 3.82
C ALA A 61 14.76 1.43 4.29
N ALA A 62 14.97 2.71 3.98
CA ALA A 62 14.03 3.75 4.38
C ALA A 62 12.69 3.56 3.69
N ALA A 63 12.71 3.23 2.41
CA ALA A 63 11.49 3.05 1.66
C ALA A 63 10.72 1.82 2.15
N GLN A 64 11.43 0.76 2.50
CA GLN A 64 10.76 -0.43 3.00
C GLN A 64 10.11 -0.16 4.34
N MET A 65 10.77 0.62 5.19
CA MET A 65 10.16 1.00 6.46
C MET A 65 8.92 1.85 6.22
N ALA A 66 9.00 2.80 5.29
CA ALA A 66 7.86 3.64 4.97
C ALA A 66 6.70 2.79 4.43
N LEU A 67 7.02 1.80 3.62
CA LEU A 67 6.02 0.89 3.10
C LEU A 67 5.33 0.11 4.21
N ARG A 68 6.10 -0.39 5.17
CA ARG A 68 5.53 -1.11 6.30
C ARG A 68 4.56 -0.25 7.09
N LEU A 69 4.96 0.98 7.35
CA LEU A 69 4.11 1.89 8.11
C LEU A 69 2.85 2.24 7.33
N PHE A 70 2.99 2.41 6.03
CA PHE A 70 1.85 2.71 5.19
C PHE A 70 0.87 1.53 5.16
N VAL A 71 1.39 0.32 5.00
CA VAL A 71 0.55 -0.86 4.96
C VAL A 71 -0.18 -1.05 6.27
N ALA A 72 0.50 -0.83 7.39
CA ALA A 72 -0.14 -0.94 8.69
C ALA A 72 -1.27 0.09 8.81
N GLY A 73 -1.01 1.32 8.39
CA GLY A 73 -2.04 2.35 8.42
C GLY A 73 -3.19 2.04 7.50
N LEU A 74 -2.89 1.49 6.34
CA LEU A 74 -3.91 1.12 5.39
C LEU A 74 -4.81 0.03 5.96
N ALA A 75 -4.22 -0.95 6.62
CA ALA A 75 -4.99 -2.01 7.23
C ALA A 75 -5.93 -1.48 8.30
N GLU A 76 -5.45 -0.53 9.11
CA GLU A 76 -6.30 0.07 10.12
C GLU A 76 -7.42 0.89 9.49
N ALA A 77 -7.09 1.65 8.47
CA ALA A 77 -8.09 2.47 7.80
C ALA A 77 -9.16 1.61 7.14
N ALA A 78 -8.76 0.48 6.61
CA ALA A 78 -9.68 -0.41 5.92
C ALA A 78 -10.67 -1.08 6.87
N LYS A 79 -10.37 -1.11 8.15
CA LYS A 79 -11.29 -1.68 9.13
C LYS A 79 -12.47 -0.77 9.40
N LYS A 80 -12.34 0.50 9.09
CA LYS A 80 -13.39 1.46 9.35
C LYS A 80 -14.35 1.50 8.17
N PRO A 81 -15.62 1.84 8.42
CA PRO A 81 -16.56 1.99 7.31
C PRO A 81 -16.06 3.06 6.35
N ILE A 82 -16.09 2.75 5.08
CA ILE A 82 -15.63 3.67 4.07
C ILE A 82 -16.82 4.46 3.57
N LEU A 83 -17.05 5.59 4.19
CA LEU A 83 -18.12 6.49 3.80
C LEU A 83 -17.49 7.64 3.07
N SER A 84 -17.76 7.72 1.82
CA SER A 84 -17.18 8.77 1.02
C SER A 84 -18.20 9.86 0.77
N SER A 85 -17.70 11.03 0.41
CA SER A 85 -18.59 12.07 0.00
C SER A 85 -19.37 11.67 -1.24
N LEU A 86 -18.83 10.78 -2.02
CA LEU A 86 -19.53 10.29 -3.19
C LEU A 86 -20.82 9.58 -2.79
N VAL A 87 -20.74 8.74 -1.76
CA VAL A 87 -21.93 8.04 -1.28
C VAL A 87 -22.93 9.02 -0.72
N SER A 88 -22.46 9.98 0.05
CA SER A 88 -23.31 11.01 0.60
C SER A 88 -24.00 11.82 -0.47
N GLN A 89 -23.27 12.20 -1.48
CA GLN A 89 -23.83 12.96 -2.58
C GLN A 89 -24.88 12.16 -3.34
N SER A 90 -24.61 10.90 -3.53
CA SER A 90 -25.55 10.05 -4.22
C SER A 90 -26.87 9.98 -3.47
N ARG A 91 -26.79 9.87 -2.15
CA ARG A 91 -27.97 9.84 -1.32
C ARG A 91 -28.74 11.14 -1.40
N ALA A 92 -28.01 12.24 -1.30
CA ALA A 92 -28.63 13.55 -1.35
C ALA A 92 -29.34 13.75 -2.68
N ALA A 93 -28.72 13.30 -3.75
CA ALA A 93 -29.32 13.47 -5.06
C ALA A 93 -30.58 12.61 -5.21
N ALA A 94 -30.57 11.45 -4.62
CA ALA A 94 -31.71 10.57 -4.69
C ALA A 94 -32.85 11.06 -3.81
N GLY A 95 -32.50 11.67 -2.72
CA GLY A 95 -33.48 12.17 -1.79
C GLY A 95 -34.08 13.46 -2.24
#